data_5597dd67123ad5fa4426a5adcd39353d
#
_entry.id   5597dd67123ad5fa4426a5adcd39353d
#
_cell.length_a   1.000
_cell.length_b   1.000
_cell.length_c   1.000
_cell.angle_alpha   90.00
_cell.angle_beta   90.00
_cell.angle_gamma   90.00
#
_symmetry.space_group_name_H-M   'P 1'
#
loop_
_entity.id
_entity.type
_entity.pdbx_description
1 polymer ?
#
loop_
_entity_poly.entity_id
_entity_poly.type
_entity_poly.pdbx_seq_one_letter_code
_entity_poly.pdbx_strand_id
1 'polypeptide(L)'
;MFLKFFLAILPILWLIIALSVLKIAGHKACLIALVITAVLAAGYWKLSLVCTATAGLEGVLNALWPICLVIVAALFTYNLTLETGAMELIKKMLASVSVDQRVLLLIIGWGFGNFMEGMAGFGTAVAIPASMLAAIGINPILSVIACLVVNSTPTAFGSVGVPTVTLASVTNLDVLQLSGNVALIQVILTFLSPFFMVFIVGKGFKAIKSVLPMILIASLSFTVPWFIAAQVIGCELPNIIGSIISMICMVVAARFLNKNPEEEYRVALSGEEESSGFTASEGVKAWSPFILIFLLLMFTSTLCPPIHNLIANIKTTVTVYAGENPGSLSFSWINTPGVMIFIAAIIGGLIQGASFGTMGKVLIETLKKYWKTILTICCVMATAKIMGYSGMISDIAAALVVVAGPFYPLISPLVGALGAFVTGSGTSTCVLFGGLQSQTAISLGLNPSWMAAANVMGAGIGKMICPQGIAIGAGAIGAVGSESEILRKVFKYFVIYVVIAGIICYAGSMAGF
;
A
#
# COMPACT_ATOMS: atom_id res chain seq x y z
N MET A 1 -18.53 6.26 -30.90
CA MET A 1 -17.57 5.59 -30.02
C MET A 1 -16.43 6.55 -29.60
N PHE A 2 -15.62 7.11 -30.50
CA PHE A 2 -14.47 7.96 -30.17
C PHE A 2 -14.81 9.19 -29.31
N LEU A 3 -15.87 9.96 -29.64
CA LEU A 3 -16.26 11.12 -28.84
C LEU A 3 -16.62 10.75 -27.40
N LYS A 4 -17.38 9.67 -27.21
CA LYS A 4 -17.71 9.16 -25.87
C LYS A 4 -16.47 8.78 -25.07
N PHE A 5 -15.52 8.09 -25.71
CA PHE A 5 -14.25 7.74 -25.09
C PHE A 5 -13.48 8.98 -24.64
N PHE A 6 -13.31 9.99 -25.53
CA PHE A 6 -12.58 11.21 -25.18
C PHE A 6 -13.24 12.00 -24.05
N LEU A 7 -14.57 12.10 -24.04
CA LEU A 7 -15.28 12.76 -22.96
C LEU A 7 -15.22 11.94 -21.65
N ALA A 8 -15.36 10.63 -21.73
CA ALA A 8 -15.32 9.76 -20.55
C ALA A 8 -13.92 9.73 -19.87
N ILE A 9 -12.83 9.79 -20.65
CA ILE A 9 -11.47 9.79 -20.13
C ILE A 9 -11.01 11.17 -19.64
N LEU A 10 -11.73 12.23 -19.96
CA LEU A 10 -11.33 13.61 -19.65
C LEU A 10 -11.03 13.86 -18.16
N PRO A 11 -11.81 13.36 -17.17
CA PRO A 11 -11.47 13.52 -15.76
C PRO A 11 -10.13 12.87 -15.39
N ILE A 12 -9.82 11.72 -16.00
CA ILE A 12 -8.56 10.99 -15.80
C ILE A 12 -7.40 11.76 -16.45
N LEU A 13 -7.57 12.20 -17.68
CA LEU A 13 -6.58 13.04 -18.37
C LEU A 13 -6.31 14.35 -17.63
N TRP A 14 -7.37 14.97 -17.09
CA TRP A 14 -7.21 16.13 -16.21
C TRP A 14 -6.31 15.81 -15.02
N LEU A 15 -6.54 14.71 -14.30
CA LEU A 15 -5.71 14.33 -13.17
C LEU A 15 -4.26 14.10 -13.58
N ILE A 16 -4.03 13.42 -14.71
CA ILE A 16 -2.68 13.22 -15.26
C ILE A 16 -1.98 14.55 -15.51
N ILE A 17 -2.63 15.47 -16.23
CA ILE A 17 -2.08 16.77 -16.56
C ILE A 17 -1.89 17.64 -15.31
N ALA A 18 -2.91 17.71 -14.44
CA ALA A 18 -2.90 18.54 -13.24
C ALA A 18 -1.78 18.14 -12.27
N LEU A 19 -1.58 16.84 -12.06
CA LEU A 19 -0.61 16.32 -11.11
C LEU A 19 0.81 16.26 -11.69
N SER A 20 0.96 15.80 -12.95
CA SER A 20 2.28 15.55 -13.55
C SER A 20 2.87 16.80 -14.22
N VAL A 21 2.06 17.57 -14.95
CA VAL A 21 2.51 18.74 -15.75
C VAL A 21 2.34 20.05 -14.97
N LEU A 22 1.11 20.32 -14.49
CA LEU A 22 0.79 21.57 -13.81
C LEU A 22 1.22 21.55 -12.33
N LYS A 23 1.58 20.40 -11.78
CA LYS A 23 1.99 20.21 -10.38
C LYS A 23 0.99 20.78 -9.35
N ILE A 24 -0.30 20.71 -9.68
CA ILE A 24 -1.39 21.14 -8.80
C ILE A 24 -1.48 20.16 -7.62
N ALA A 25 -1.71 20.69 -6.40
CA ALA A 25 -1.86 19.85 -5.22
C ALA A 25 -3.02 18.84 -5.39
N GLY A 26 -2.80 17.57 -5.00
CA GLY A 26 -3.72 16.45 -5.26
C GLY A 26 -5.16 16.72 -4.85
N HIS A 27 -5.41 17.30 -3.66
CA HIS A 27 -6.76 17.62 -3.19
C HIS A 27 -7.50 18.63 -4.08
N LYS A 28 -6.78 19.59 -4.69
CA LYS A 28 -7.36 20.55 -5.64
C LYS A 28 -7.61 19.91 -7.00
N ALA A 29 -6.65 19.13 -7.49
CA ALA A 29 -6.79 18.41 -8.76
C ALA A 29 -7.96 17.42 -8.76
N CYS A 30 -8.14 16.67 -7.65
CA CYS A 30 -9.23 15.71 -7.49
C CYS A 30 -10.60 16.40 -7.33
N LEU A 31 -10.66 17.55 -6.65
CA LEU A 31 -11.89 18.33 -6.56
C LEU A 31 -12.35 18.83 -7.95
N ILE A 32 -11.41 19.33 -8.76
CA ILE A 32 -11.71 19.77 -10.14
C ILE A 32 -12.15 18.56 -10.99
N ALA A 33 -11.47 17.41 -10.87
CA ALA A 33 -11.87 16.18 -11.55
C ALA A 33 -13.30 15.76 -11.21
N LEU A 34 -13.67 15.86 -9.92
CA LEU A 34 -15.04 15.59 -9.47
C LEU A 34 -16.05 16.51 -10.13
N VAL A 35 -15.76 17.82 -10.21
CA VAL A 35 -16.64 18.79 -10.88
C VAL A 35 -16.76 18.49 -12.37
N ILE A 36 -15.65 18.23 -13.07
CA ILE A 36 -15.64 17.86 -14.47
C ILE A 36 -16.52 16.61 -14.70
N THR A 37 -16.35 15.59 -13.87
CA THR A 37 -17.12 14.35 -13.94
C THR A 37 -18.60 14.59 -13.74
N ALA A 38 -18.98 15.36 -12.71
CA ALA A 38 -20.38 15.67 -12.43
C ALA A 38 -21.05 16.43 -13.60
N VAL A 39 -20.35 17.43 -14.15
CA VAL A 39 -20.84 18.20 -15.32
C VAL A 39 -21.01 17.31 -16.54
N LEU A 40 -20.04 16.44 -16.83
CA LEU A 40 -20.12 15.52 -17.95
C LEU A 40 -21.23 14.48 -17.75
N ALA A 41 -21.34 13.89 -16.55
CA ALA A 41 -22.38 12.91 -16.24
C ALA A 41 -23.79 13.49 -16.41
N ALA A 42 -24.04 14.70 -15.89
CA ALA A 42 -25.33 15.36 -16.02
C ALA A 42 -25.58 15.88 -17.44
N GLY A 43 -24.57 16.47 -18.09
CA GLY A 43 -24.72 17.12 -19.39
C GLY A 43 -24.77 16.14 -20.55
N TYR A 44 -23.76 15.28 -20.70
CA TYR A 44 -23.61 14.40 -21.85
C TYR A 44 -24.27 13.02 -21.65
N TRP A 45 -24.05 12.37 -20.48
CA TRP A 45 -24.66 11.09 -20.15
C TRP A 45 -26.09 11.22 -19.60
N LYS A 46 -26.56 12.47 -19.40
CA LYS A 46 -27.94 12.79 -18.95
C LYS A 46 -28.33 12.14 -17.62
N LEU A 47 -27.35 11.87 -16.76
CA LEU A 47 -27.63 11.45 -15.39
C LEU A 47 -28.29 12.60 -14.66
N SER A 48 -29.42 12.36 -13.97
CA SER A 48 -30.12 13.45 -13.27
C SER A 48 -29.21 14.08 -12.20
N LEU A 49 -29.43 15.36 -11.89
CA LEU A 49 -28.64 16.05 -10.86
C LEU A 49 -28.75 15.37 -9.49
N VAL A 50 -29.94 14.82 -9.17
CA VAL A 50 -30.15 14.05 -7.93
C VAL A 50 -29.33 12.76 -7.95
N CYS A 51 -29.34 12.01 -9.06
CA CYS A 51 -28.53 10.80 -9.22
C CYS A 51 -27.03 11.13 -9.18
N THR A 52 -26.59 12.21 -9.80
CA THR A 52 -25.19 12.65 -9.76
C THR A 52 -24.75 13.00 -8.33
N ALA A 53 -25.57 13.77 -7.61
CA ALA A 53 -25.26 14.16 -6.23
C ALA A 53 -25.26 12.96 -5.28
N THR A 54 -26.23 12.06 -5.38
CA THR A 54 -26.32 10.87 -4.53
C THR A 54 -25.24 9.83 -4.87
N ALA A 55 -24.81 9.69 -6.12
CA ALA A 55 -23.66 8.90 -6.50
C ALA A 55 -22.36 9.46 -5.88
N GLY A 56 -22.17 10.77 -5.94
CA GLY A 56 -21.05 11.45 -5.29
C GLY A 56 -21.07 11.28 -3.77
N LEU A 57 -22.23 11.42 -3.14
CA LEU A 57 -22.40 11.21 -1.70
C LEU A 57 -22.09 9.76 -1.28
N GLU A 58 -22.56 8.77 -2.04
CA GLU A 58 -22.21 7.35 -1.81
C GLU A 58 -20.70 7.15 -1.84
N GLY A 59 -20.01 7.75 -2.82
CA GLY A 59 -18.55 7.71 -2.90
C GLY A 59 -17.87 8.34 -1.68
N VAL A 60 -18.31 9.50 -1.22
CA VAL A 60 -17.78 10.18 -0.02
C VAL A 60 -18.00 9.34 1.23
N LEU A 61 -19.20 8.81 1.44
CA LEU A 61 -19.50 7.98 2.61
C LEU A 61 -18.64 6.70 2.63
N ASN A 62 -18.47 6.05 1.48
CA ASN A 62 -17.63 4.88 1.32
C ASN A 62 -16.13 5.22 1.52
N ALA A 63 -15.70 6.44 1.19
CA ALA A 63 -14.36 6.92 1.49
C ALA A 63 -14.13 7.13 2.99
N LEU A 64 -15.08 7.77 3.67
CA LEU A 64 -14.96 8.08 5.10
C LEU A 64 -14.97 6.80 5.95
N TRP A 65 -15.84 5.85 5.62
CA TRP A 65 -15.98 4.58 6.32
C TRP A 65 -16.00 3.41 5.33
N PRO A 66 -15.04 2.46 5.39
CA PRO A 66 -13.98 2.27 6.39
C PRO A 66 -12.63 2.94 6.06
N ILE A 67 -12.43 3.46 4.81
CA ILE A 67 -11.11 3.75 4.24
C ILE A 67 -10.35 4.82 5.03
N CYS A 68 -10.93 6.02 5.17
CA CYS A 68 -10.27 7.11 5.91
C CYS A 68 -10.12 6.78 7.39
N LEU A 69 -11.04 6.01 7.97
CA LEU A 69 -10.96 5.56 9.36
C LEU A 69 -9.69 4.72 9.59
N VAL A 70 -9.42 3.73 8.74
CA VAL A 70 -8.22 2.89 8.82
C VAL A 70 -6.96 3.74 8.67
N ILE A 71 -6.94 4.65 7.69
CA ILE A 71 -5.81 5.53 7.42
C ILE A 71 -5.51 6.42 8.64
N VAL A 72 -6.52 7.06 9.20
CA VAL A 72 -6.35 7.93 10.38
C VAL A 72 -5.89 7.12 11.59
N ALA A 73 -6.48 5.93 11.82
CA ALA A 73 -6.10 5.05 12.92
C ALA A 73 -4.63 4.59 12.82
N ALA A 74 -4.19 4.16 11.63
CA ALA A 74 -2.83 3.73 11.39
C ALA A 74 -1.80 4.86 11.58
N LEU A 75 -2.09 6.05 11.03
CA LEU A 75 -1.24 7.22 11.19
C LEU A 75 -1.22 7.76 12.62
N PHE A 76 -2.36 7.69 13.32
CA PHE A 76 -2.43 8.01 14.74
C PHE A 76 -1.55 7.08 15.57
N THR A 77 -1.62 5.77 15.35
CA THR A 77 -0.76 4.77 16.03
C THR A 77 0.71 5.08 15.81
N TYR A 78 1.10 5.34 14.56
CA TYR A 78 2.46 5.66 14.20
C TYR A 78 2.95 6.95 14.86
N ASN A 79 2.18 8.05 14.76
CA ASN A 79 2.53 9.34 15.35
C ASN A 79 2.58 9.27 16.89
N LEU A 80 1.71 8.48 17.51
CA LEU A 80 1.71 8.25 18.95
C LEU A 80 2.98 7.49 19.39
N THR A 81 3.39 6.47 18.62
CA THR A 81 4.64 5.73 18.88
C THR A 81 5.89 6.60 18.71
N LEU A 82 5.84 7.62 17.83
CA LEU A 82 6.88 8.64 17.73
C LEU A 82 6.89 9.56 18.95
N GLU A 83 5.73 10.08 19.35
CA GLU A 83 5.60 11.02 20.48
C GLU A 83 6.03 10.39 21.82
N THR A 84 5.79 9.08 22.01
CA THR A 84 6.22 8.35 23.20
C THR A 84 7.70 7.98 23.19
N GLY A 85 8.43 8.23 22.09
CA GLY A 85 9.84 7.80 21.93
C GLY A 85 10.02 6.31 21.67
N ALA A 86 8.95 5.52 21.68
CA ALA A 86 9.02 4.07 21.49
C ALA A 86 9.56 3.68 20.11
N MET A 87 9.33 4.50 19.06
CA MET A 87 9.87 4.27 17.73
C MET A 87 11.41 4.32 17.71
N GLU A 88 12.04 5.19 18.49
CA GLU A 88 13.50 5.26 18.56
C GLU A 88 14.08 4.00 19.20
N LEU A 89 13.42 3.46 20.22
CA LEU A 89 13.82 2.19 20.82
C LEU A 89 13.68 1.02 19.83
N ILE A 90 12.57 0.97 19.06
CA ILE A 90 12.38 -0.03 18.00
C ILE A 90 13.52 0.04 16.97
N LYS A 91 13.89 1.24 16.52
CA LYS A 91 15.00 1.43 15.57
C LYS A 91 16.33 0.91 16.14
N LYS A 92 16.66 1.24 17.40
CA LYS A 92 17.88 0.76 18.09
C LYS A 92 17.89 -0.76 18.20
N MET A 93 16.78 -1.37 18.58
CA MET A 93 16.63 -2.84 18.66
C MET A 93 16.94 -3.51 17.32
N LEU A 94 16.41 -2.98 16.21
CA LEU A 94 16.62 -3.55 14.88
C LEU A 94 18.08 -3.37 14.40
N ALA A 95 18.68 -2.22 14.67
CA ALA A 95 20.05 -1.92 14.26
C ALA A 95 21.10 -2.75 15.03
N SER A 96 20.80 -3.21 16.24
CA SER A 96 21.71 -4.00 17.08
C SER A 96 21.84 -5.48 16.70
N VAL A 97 21.04 -5.97 15.72
CA VAL A 97 20.95 -7.42 15.42
C VAL A 97 22.18 -7.98 14.72
N SER A 98 22.86 -7.20 13.87
CA SER A 98 23.99 -7.68 13.07
C SER A 98 25.00 -6.58 12.78
N VAL A 99 26.25 -6.99 12.51
CA VAL A 99 27.32 -6.11 12.01
C VAL A 99 27.46 -6.16 10.48
N ASP A 100 26.71 -7.01 9.79
CA ASP A 100 26.68 -7.09 8.33
C ASP A 100 25.59 -6.15 7.78
N GLN A 101 26.00 -5.13 7.00
CA GLN A 101 25.08 -4.16 6.38
C GLN A 101 23.99 -4.82 5.54
N ARG A 102 24.27 -5.97 4.88
CA ARG A 102 23.30 -6.68 4.04
C ARG A 102 22.24 -7.40 4.88
N VAL A 103 22.63 -7.93 6.03
CA VAL A 103 21.69 -8.52 7.00
C VAL A 103 20.79 -7.45 7.57
N LEU A 104 21.37 -6.31 7.99
CA LEU A 104 20.57 -5.16 8.46
C LEU A 104 19.68 -4.59 7.36
N LEU A 105 20.16 -4.56 6.12
CA LEU A 105 19.37 -4.16 4.95
C LEU A 105 18.12 -5.02 4.82
N LEU A 106 18.24 -6.35 4.98
CA LEU A 106 17.10 -7.28 4.91
C LEU A 106 16.18 -7.12 6.12
N ILE A 107 16.69 -6.97 7.33
CA ILE A 107 15.86 -6.81 8.53
C ILE A 107 15.11 -5.48 8.50
N ILE A 108 15.82 -4.37 8.26
CA ILE A 108 15.28 -3.01 8.32
C ILE A 108 14.50 -2.69 7.04
N GLY A 109 15.10 -2.90 5.88
CA GLY A 109 14.51 -2.50 4.61
C GLY A 109 13.39 -3.44 4.16
N TRP A 110 13.59 -4.77 4.24
CA TRP A 110 12.59 -5.75 3.86
C TRP A 110 11.61 -6.05 5.00
N GLY A 111 12.09 -6.60 6.12
CA GLY A 111 11.22 -7.01 7.22
C GLY A 111 10.44 -5.86 7.83
N PHE A 112 11.15 -4.87 8.39
CA PHE A 112 10.53 -3.73 9.04
C PHE A 112 9.87 -2.76 8.04
N GLY A 113 10.46 -2.57 6.84
CA GLY A 113 9.84 -1.74 5.79
C GLY A 113 8.46 -2.27 5.37
N ASN A 114 8.34 -3.57 5.14
CA ASN A 114 7.05 -4.20 4.81
C ASN A 114 6.08 -4.19 5.99
N PHE A 115 6.58 -4.32 7.21
CA PHE A 115 5.78 -4.14 8.42
C PHE A 115 5.19 -2.72 8.47
N MET A 116 6.01 -1.70 8.22
CA MET A 116 5.56 -0.31 8.18
C MET A 116 4.57 -0.03 7.05
N GLU A 117 4.74 -0.67 5.88
CA GLU A 117 3.73 -0.57 4.81
C GLU A 117 2.42 -1.22 5.22
N GLY A 118 2.48 -2.41 5.82
CA GLY A 118 1.30 -3.11 6.33
C GLY A 118 0.54 -2.33 7.39
N MET A 119 1.26 -1.65 8.27
CA MET A 119 0.67 -0.91 9.40
C MET A 119 0.22 0.49 9.06
N ALA A 120 1.08 1.29 8.42
CA ALA A 120 0.86 2.72 8.24
C ALA A 120 0.80 3.16 6.77
N GLY A 121 1.61 2.58 5.90
CA GLY A 121 1.71 2.99 4.50
C GLY A 121 2.17 4.44 4.31
N PHE A 122 1.61 5.15 3.34
CA PHE A 122 1.78 6.61 3.10
C PHE A 122 3.24 7.10 3.03
N GLY A 123 4.17 6.25 2.59
CA GLY A 123 5.58 6.58 2.45
C GLY A 123 6.43 6.33 3.70
N THR A 124 5.85 5.92 4.84
CA THR A 124 6.59 5.56 6.05
C THR A 124 7.52 4.37 5.81
N ALA A 125 7.06 3.42 5.01
CA ALA A 125 7.81 2.22 4.60
C ALA A 125 9.06 2.50 3.74
N VAL A 126 9.17 3.68 3.17
CA VAL A 126 10.36 4.14 2.43
C VAL A 126 11.19 5.07 3.31
N ALA A 127 10.55 6.08 3.91
CA ALA A 127 11.25 7.13 4.65
C ALA A 127 12.02 6.59 5.86
N ILE A 128 11.36 5.77 6.68
CA ILE A 128 11.96 5.31 7.93
C ILE A 128 13.08 4.29 7.69
N PRO A 129 12.85 3.19 6.94
CA PRO A 129 13.92 2.24 6.67
C PRO A 129 15.09 2.88 5.91
N ALA A 130 14.83 3.75 4.92
CA ALA A 130 15.91 4.41 4.18
C ALA A 130 16.78 5.31 5.08
N SER A 131 16.16 6.08 6.00
CA SER A 131 16.90 6.90 6.96
C SER A 131 17.72 6.05 7.95
N MET A 132 17.15 4.92 8.43
CA MET A 132 17.86 3.99 9.31
C MET A 132 19.06 3.35 8.61
N LEU A 133 18.87 2.90 7.36
CA LEU A 133 19.93 2.30 6.55
C LEU A 133 21.06 3.31 6.26
N ALA A 134 20.71 4.57 5.98
CA ALA A 134 21.68 5.64 5.81
C ALA A 134 22.45 5.91 7.11
N ALA A 135 21.79 5.90 8.27
CA ALA A 135 22.41 6.13 9.58
C ALA A 135 23.43 5.04 9.96
N ILE A 136 23.25 3.80 9.51
CA ILE A 136 24.22 2.70 9.72
C ILE A 136 25.32 2.64 8.66
N GLY A 137 25.44 3.67 7.79
CA GLY A 137 26.53 3.82 6.83
C GLY A 137 26.26 3.26 5.43
N ILE A 138 25.05 2.79 5.14
CA ILE A 138 24.67 2.43 3.76
C ILE A 138 24.49 3.71 2.94
N ASN A 139 24.94 3.68 1.67
CA ASN A 139 24.79 4.83 0.78
C ASN A 139 23.32 5.35 0.77
N PRO A 140 23.06 6.61 1.15
CA PRO A 140 21.71 7.12 1.34
C PRO A 140 20.81 6.98 0.10
N ILE A 141 21.33 7.31 -1.09
CA ILE A 141 20.56 7.20 -2.35
C ILE A 141 20.22 5.74 -2.67
N LEU A 142 21.17 4.81 -2.46
CA LEU A 142 20.91 3.38 -2.68
C LEU A 142 19.93 2.83 -1.65
N SER A 143 19.93 3.33 -0.41
CA SER A 143 18.94 2.99 0.61
C SER A 143 17.52 3.36 0.17
N VAL A 144 17.32 4.58 -0.36
CA VAL A 144 16.02 5.00 -0.89
C VAL A 144 15.59 4.15 -2.07
N ILE A 145 16.49 3.90 -3.04
CA ILE A 145 16.17 3.09 -4.23
C ILE A 145 15.78 1.68 -3.81
N ALA A 146 16.51 1.04 -2.91
CA ALA A 146 16.21 -0.28 -2.42
C ALA A 146 14.84 -0.33 -1.72
N CYS A 147 14.55 0.64 -0.84
CA CYS A 147 13.26 0.75 -0.16
C CYS A 147 12.09 1.01 -1.14
N LEU A 148 12.27 1.85 -2.16
CA LEU A 148 11.26 2.08 -3.20
C LEU A 148 10.95 0.80 -3.99
N VAL A 149 12.00 0.04 -4.37
CA VAL A 149 11.82 -1.21 -5.13
C VAL A 149 11.09 -2.24 -4.31
N VAL A 150 11.49 -2.50 -3.07
CA VAL A 150 10.83 -3.53 -2.26
C VAL A 150 9.45 -3.13 -1.77
N ASN A 151 9.18 -1.83 -1.61
CA ASN A 151 7.85 -1.34 -1.22
C ASN A 151 6.78 -1.55 -2.30
N SER A 152 7.16 -1.89 -3.52
CA SER A 152 6.22 -2.12 -4.63
C SER A 152 5.32 -3.33 -4.41
N THR A 153 5.82 -4.39 -3.79
CA THR A 153 5.07 -5.64 -3.61
C THR A 153 4.10 -5.58 -2.43
N PRO A 154 4.44 -5.06 -1.24
CA PRO A 154 3.50 -5.03 -0.12
C PRO A 154 2.41 -3.95 -0.26
N THR A 155 2.54 -3.01 -1.20
CA THR A 155 1.60 -1.88 -1.37
C THR A 155 0.15 -2.33 -1.54
N ALA A 156 -0.10 -3.47 -2.18
CA ALA A 156 -1.46 -3.99 -2.35
C ALA A 156 -2.18 -4.25 -1.02
N PHE A 157 -1.44 -4.70 -0.02
CA PHE A 157 -1.93 -4.96 1.34
C PHE A 157 -1.41 -3.93 2.35
N GLY A 158 -1.03 -2.74 1.86
CA GLY A 158 -0.58 -1.62 2.69
C GLY A 158 -1.70 -1.03 3.53
N SER A 159 -1.36 -0.40 4.64
CA SER A 159 -2.32 0.20 5.60
C SER A 159 -3.49 -0.73 5.90
N VAL A 160 -3.18 -1.95 6.34
CA VAL A 160 -4.17 -2.99 6.68
C VAL A 160 -5.10 -3.31 5.48
N GLY A 161 -4.51 -3.46 4.29
CA GLY A 161 -5.23 -3.88 3.09
C GLY A 161 -6.08 -2.81 2.40
N VAL A 162 -5.97 -1.54 2.79
CA VAL A 162 -6.81 -0.45 2.25
C VAL A 162 -6.87 -0.42 0.71
N PRO A 163 -5.78 -0.57 -0.07
CA PRO A 163 -5.88 -0.54 -1.52
C PRO A 163 -6.77 -1.66 -2.09
N THR A 164 -6.62 -2.88 -1.57
CA THR A 164 -7.39 -4.04 -2.03
C THR A 164 -8.85 -3.99 -1.57
N VAL A 165 -9.12 -3.58 -0.31
CA VAL A 165 -10.49 -3.36 0.18
C VAL A 165 -11.20 -2.30 -0.65
N THR A 166 -10.50 -1.19 -0.94
CA THR A 166 -11.04 -0.12 -1.77
C THR A 166 -11.35 -0.60 -3.18
N LEU A 167 -10.44 -1.39 -3.77
CA LEU A 167 -10.64 -1.98 -5.09
C LEU A 167 -11.88 -2.89 -5.12
N ALA A 168 -12.03 -3.77 -4.14
CA ALA A 168 -13.21 -4.63 -4.00
C ALA A 168 -14.51 -3.81 -3.91
N SER A 169 -14.48 -2.72 -3.13
CA SER A 169 -15.63 -1.83 -2.97
C SER A 169 -16.06 -1.10 -4.25
N VAL A 170 -15.11 -0.65 -5.08
CA VAL A 170 -15.46 0.05 -6.35
C VAL A 170 -15.82 -0.90 -7.47
N THR A 171 -15.40 -2.16 -7.39
CA THR A 171 -15.66 -3.20 -8.41
C THR A 171 -16.79 -4.15 -8.02
N ASN A 172 -17.25 -4.11 -6.78
CA ASN A 172 -18.18 -5.07 -6.18
C ASN A 172 -17.71 -6.54 -6.27
N LEU A 173 -16.38 -6.75 -6.23
CA LEU A 173 -15.77 -8.08 -6.23
C LEU A 173 -15.59 -8.59 -4.79
N ASP A 174 -15.56 -9.92 -4.65
CA ASP A 174 -15.26 -10.55 -3.36
C ASP A 174 -13.83 -10.23 -2.90
N VAL A 175 -13.69 -9.75 -1.66
CA VAL A 175 -12.41 -9.30 -1.10
C VAL A 175 -11.42 -10.44 -0.95
N LEU A 176 -11.89 -11.64 -0.53
CA LEU A 176 -11.03 -12.79 -0.31
C LEU A 176 -10.48 -13.33 -1.63
N GLN A 177 -11.36 -13.48 -2.63
CA GLN A 177 -10.97 -13.89 -3.98
C GLN A 177 -9.97 -12.89 -4.59
N LEU A 178 -10.25 -11.60 -4.45
CA LEU A 178 -9.37 -10.53 -4.94
C LEU A 178 -8.00 -10.57 -4.25
N SER A 179 -7.98 -10.73 -2.93
CA SER A 179 -6.76 -10.88 -2.14
C SER A 179 -5.93 -12.08 -2.61
N GLY A 180 -6.57 -13.22 -2.83
CA GLY A 180 -5.93 -14.42 -3.35
C GLY A 180 -5.30 -14.21 -4.73
N ASN A 181 -6.01 -13.56 -5.64
CA ASN A 181 -5.51 -13.25 -6.98
C ASN A 181 -4.33 -12.26 -6.94
N VAL A 182 -4.40 -11.24 -6.08
CA VAL A 182 -3.29 -10.31 -5.84
C VAL A 182 -2.04 -11.08 -5.39
N ALA A 183 -2.20 -11.98 -4.43
CA ALA A 183 -1.08 -12.78 -3.94
C ALA A 183 -0.49 -13.69 -5.02
N LEU A 184 -1.33 -14.33 -5.84
CA LEU A 184 -0.89 -15.17 -6.96
C LEU A 184 -0.06 -14.37 -7.98
N ILE A 185 -0.51 -13.18 -8.36
CA ILE A 185 0.22 -12.34 -9.32
C ILE A 185 1.55 -11.85 -8.72
N GLN A 186 1.57 -11.51 -7.43
CA GLN A 186 2.72 -10.88 -6.78
C GLN A 186 3.75 -11.86 -6.22
N VAL A 187 3.42 -13.14 -6.01
CA VAL A 187 4.26 -14.09 -5.26
C VAL A 187 5.69 -14.17 -5.77
N ILE A 188 5.89 -14.19 -7.09
CA ILE A 188 7.21 -14.27 -7.72
C ILE A 188 8.02 -12.99 -7.42
N LEU A 189 7.42 -11.83 -7.62
CA LEU A 189 8.10 -10.54 -7.37
C LEU A 189 8.36 -10.35 -5.88
N THR A 190 7.44 -10.76 -5.01
CA THR A 190 7.63 -10.73 -3.56
C THR A 190 8.82 -11.59 -3.14
N PHE A 191 8.92 -12.81 -3.67
CA PHE A 191 10.05 -13.69 -3.41
C PHE A 191 11.39 -13.12 -3.91
N LEU A 192 11.39 -12.46 -5.07
CA LEU A 192 12.59 -11.89 -5.67
C LEU A 192 13.02 -10.55 -5.07
N SER A 193 12.14 -9.83 -4.38
CA SER A 193 12.41 -8.48 -3.87
C SER A 193 13.63 -8.39 -2.94
N PRO A 194 13.87 -9.31 -1.98
CA PRO A 194 15.10 -9.30 -1.15
C PRO A 194 16.38 -9.47 -1.98
N PHE A 195 16.34 -10.23 -3.06
CA PHE A 195 17.48 -10.37 -3.98
C PHE A 195 17.80 -9.04 -4.68
N PHE A 196 16.78 -8.36 -5.21
CA PHE A 196 16.96 -7.03 -5.80
C PHE A 196 17.51 -6.03 -4.78
N MET A 197 17.04 -6.09 -3.55
CA MET A 197 17.50 -5.19 -2.50
C MET A 197 19.00 -5.33 -2.23
N VAL A 198 19.48 -6.56 -2.03
CA VAL A 198 20.91 -6.84 -1.82
C VAL A 198 21.72 -6.53 -3.08
N PHE A 199 21.20 -6.82 -4.28
CA PHE A 199 21.84 -6.47 -5.55
C PHE A 199 22.04 -4.96 -5.72
N ILE A 200 21.04 -4.16 -5.35
CA ILE A 200 21.08 -2.69 -5.46
C ILE A 200 22.16 -2.11 -4.56
N VAL A 201 22.15 -2.49 -3.29
CA VAL A 201 23.04 -1.91 -2.27
C VAL A 201 24.45 -2.47 -2.39
N GLY A 202 24.58 -3.78 -2.61
CA GLY A 202 25.86 -4.46 -2.76
C GLY A 202 26.50 -4.32 -4.14
N LYS A 203 25.88 -3.57 -5.06
CA LYS A 203 26.36 -3.26 -6.42
C LYS A 203 26.70 -4.49 -7.28
N GLY A 204 25.97 -5.60 -7.10
CA GLY A 204 26.11 -6.74 -8.00
C GLY A 204 25.87 -8.12 -7.37
N PHE A 205 26.10 -9.14 -8.19
CA PHE A 205 25.86 -10.54 -7.82
C PHE A 205 26.82 -11.09 -6.75
N LYS A 206 28.04 -10.50 -6.63
CA LYS A 206 29.02 -10.91 -5.59
C LYS A 206 28.44 -10.73 -4.19
N ALA A 207 27.73 -9.62 -3.95
CA ALA A 207 27.10 -9.34 -2.67
C ALA A 207 26.00 -10.36 -2.29
N ILE A 208 25.30 -10.93 -3.29
CA ILE A 208 24.27 -11.93 -3.07
C ILE A 208 24.88 -13.26 -2.62
N LYS A 209 25.97 -13.68 -3.25
CA LYS A 209 26.55 -15.03 -3.06
C LYS A 209 26.89 -15.31 -1.59
N SER A 210 27.51 -14.37 -0.89
CA SER A 210 27.97 -14.57 0.49
C SER A 210 26.84 -14.46 1.54
N VAL A 211 25.68 -13.86 1.20
CA VAL A 211 24.51 -13.77 2.10
C VAL A 211 23.28 -14.49 1.54
N LEU A 212 23.47 -15.35 0.55
CA LEU A 212 22.38 -16.10 -0.08
C LEU A 212 21.47 -16.84 0.91
N PRO A 213 21.99 -17.53 1.96
CA PRO A 213 21.12 -18.17 2.95
C PRO A 213 20.21 -17.16 3.68
N MET A 214 20.72 -15.96 4.03
CA MET A 214 19.92 -14.92 4.66
C MET A 214 18.85 -14.36 3.73
N ILE A 215 19.17 -14.18 2.43
CA ILE A 215 18.20 -13.74 1.42
C ILE A 215 17.08 -14.77 1.26
N LEU A 216 17.42 -16.06 1.18
CA LEU A 216 16.43 -17.13 1.09
C LEU A 216 15.54 -17.20 2.33
N ILE A 217 16.10 -17.04 3.53
CA ILE A 217 15.33 -16.97 4.76
C ILE A 217 14.40 -15.76 4.71
N ALA A 218 14.89 -14.57 4.36
CA ALA A 218 14.07 -13.37 4.24
C ALA A 218 12.92 -13.54 3.24
N SER A 219 13.22 -14.12 2.06
CA SER A 219 12.23 -14.33 0.99
C SER A 219 11.18 -15.36 1.39
N LEU A 220 11.57 -16.54 1.83
CA LEU A 220 10.64 -17.64 2.14
C LEU A 220 9.82 -17.37 3.37
N SER A 221 10.46 -16.89 4.46
CA SER A 221 9.78 -16.63 5.73
C SER A 221 8.79 -15.46 5.66
N PHE A 222 8.91 -14.60 4.66
CA PHE A 222 7.90 -13.60 4.34
C PHE A 222 6.86 -14.14 3.38
N THR A 223 7.28 -14.62 2.19
CA THR A 223 6.40 -14.90 1.06
C THR A 223 5.41 -16.03 1.37
N VAL A 224 5.85 -17.09 2.07
CA VAL A 224 4.98 -18.25 2.35
C VAL A 224 3.82 -17.86 3.30
N PRO A 225 4.05 -17.33 4.52
CA PRO A 225 2.96 -16.95 5.40
C PRO A 225 2.13 -15.79 4.85
N TRP A 226 2.74 -14.84 4.13
CA TRP A 226 2.07 -13.76 3.42
C TRP A 226 1.07 -14.30 2.39
N PHE A 227 1.50 -15.27 1.56
CA PHE A 227 0.66 -15.90 0.55
C PHE A 227 -0.51 -16.66 1.19
N ILE A 228 -0.23 -17.49 2.21
CA ILE A 228 -1.27 -18.24 2.92
C ILE A 228 -2.29 -17.29 3.55
N ALA A 229 -1.83 -16.23 4.21
CA ALA A 229 -2.71 -15.25 4.84
C ALA A 229 -3.63 -14.57 3.82
N ALA A 230 -3.11 -14.20 2.64
CA ALA A 230 -3.89 -13.59 1.57
C ALA A 230 -4.97 -14.52 1.00
N GLN A 231 -4.72 -15.84 0.98
CA GLN A 231 -5.66 -16.84 0.47
C GLN A 231 -6.74 -17.22 1.49
N VAL A 232 -6.42 -17.18 2.79
CA VAL A 232 -7.29 -17.72 3.85
C VAL A 232 -7.97 -16.64 4.68
N ILE A 233 -7.26 -15.54 4.96
CA ILE A 233 -7.74 -14.47 5.85
C ILE A 233 -8.31 -13.30 5.04
N GLY A 234 -7.62 -12.91 3.97
CA GLY A 234 -7.92 -11.74 3.15
C GLY A 234 -6.75 -10.76 3.10
N CYS A 235 -7.03 -9.49 2.77
CA CYS A 235 -5.99 -8.50 2.45
C CYS A 235 -5.44 -7.72 3.66
N GLU A 236 -6.01 -7.88 4.86
CA GLU A 236 -5.70 -7.04 6.01
C GLU A 236 -4.40 -7.44 6.72
N LEU A 237 -4.13 -8.75 6.84
CA LEU A 237 -3.05 -9.30 7.65
C LEU A 237 -1.80 -9.81 6.89
N PRO A 238 -1.79 -10.05 5.57
CA PRO A 238 -0.66 -10.69 4.90
C PRO A 238 0.68 -10.00 5.17
N ASN A 239 0.76 -8.68 5.00
CA ASN A 239 2.00 -7.94 5.22
C ASN A 239 2.47 -8.01 6.68
N ILE A 240 1.54 -7.94 7.63
CA ILE A 240 1.84 -7.96 9.06
C ILE A 240 2.39 -9.33 9.45
N ILE A 241 1.69 -10.41 9.06
CA ILE A 241 2.09 -11.79 9.34
C ILE A 241 3.44 -12.10 8.68
N GLY A 242 3.56 -11.83 7.38
CA GLY A 242 4.80 -12.06 6.63
C GLY A 242 6.00 -11.33 7.22
N SER A 243 5.82 -10.05 7.57
CA SER A 243 6.90 -9.22 8.14
C SER A 243 7.34 -9.70 9.51
N ILE A 244 6.40 -9.99 10.42
CA ILE A 244 6.72 -10.45 11.78
C ILE A 244 7.48 -11.76 11.71
N ILE A 245 6.96 -12.75 10.97
CA ILE A 245 7.62 -14.06 10.83
C ILE A 245 9.00 -13.89 10.19
N SER A 246 9.11 -13.08 9.13
CA SER A 246 10.37 -12.84 8.45
C SER A 246 11.40 -12.15 9.36
N MET A 247 11.01 -11.11 10.10
CA MET A 247 11.90 -10.45 11.05
C MET A 247 12.40 -11.41 12.13
N ILE A 248 11.51 -12.22 12.72
CA ILE A 248 11.91 -13.21 13.73
C ILE A 248 12.88 -14.23 13.13
N CYS A 249 12.59 -14.80 11.96
CA CYS A 249 13.47 -15.76 11.30
C CYS A 249 14.85 -15.14 10.98
N MET A 250 14.87 -13.91 10.46
CA MET A 250 16.13 -13.21 10.16
C MET A 250 16.96 -12.89 11.41
N VAL A 251 16.31 -12.42 12.49
CA VAL A 251 16.99 -12.15 13.77
C VAL A 251 17.59 -13.42 14.35
N VAL A 252 16.86 -14.53 14.33
CA VAL A 252 17.37 -15.84 14.78
C VAL A 252 18.51 -16.30 13.89
N ALA A 253 18.34 -16.24 12.56
CA ALA A 253 19.36 -16.67 11.61
C ALA A 253 20.66 -15.83 11.70
N ALA A 254 20.55 -14.53 11.97
CA ALA A 254 21.71 -13.64 12.13
C ALA A 254 22.63 -14.05 13.30
N ARG A 255 22.11 -14.77 14.31
CA ARG A 255 22.92 -15.31 15.41
C ARG A 255 23.88 -16.43 14.97
N PHE A 256 23.55 -17.11 13.87
CA PHE A 256 24.31 -18.27 13.36
C PHE A 256 25.01 -17.97 12.05
N LEU A 257 24.46 -17.11 11.21
CA LEU A 257 24.95 -16.75 9.90
C LEU A 257 25.58 -15.36 9.90
N ASN A 258 26.54 -15.15 8.98
CA ASN A 258 27.16 -13.84 8.70
C ASN A 258 27.76 -13.10 9.91
N LYS A 259 28.33 -13.85 10.85
CA LYS A 259 28.99 -13.25 12.06
C LYS A 259 30.24 -12.44 11.73
N ASN A 260 30.97 -12.85 10.69
CA ASN A 260 32.21 -12.23 10.22
C ASN A 260 32.03 -11.82 8.75
N PRO A 261 31.36 -10.70 8.47
CA PRO A 261 31.20 -10.23 7.10
C PRO A 261 32.54 -9.75 6.53
N GLU A 262 32.65 -9.74 5.19
CA GLU A 262 33.71 -9.07 4.46
C GLU A 262 33.79 -7.60 4.91
N GLU A 263 35.00 -7.01 5.02
CA GLU A 263 35.19 -5.63 5.52
C GLU A 263 34.36 -4.59 4.74
N GLU A 264 34.19 -4.79 3.43
CA GLU A 264 33.38 -3.94 2.56
C GLU A 264 31.91 -3.80 3.02
N TYR A 265 31.37 -4.84 3.69
CA TYR A 265 29.96 -4.88 4.13
C TYR A 265 29.82 -4.76 5.65
N ARG A 266 30.89 -4.46 6.35
CA ARG A 266 30.86 -4.27 7.80
C ARG A 266 30.30 -2.89 8.12
N VAL A 267 29.38 -2.83 9.10
CA VAL A 267 28.88 -1.56 9.64
C VAL A 267 30.06 -0.78 10.22
N ALA A 268 30.27 0.45 9.75
CA ALA A 268 31.17 1.37 10.41
C ALA A 268 30.52 1.79 11.75
N LEU A 269 30.90 1.16 12.85
CA LEU A 269 30.50 1.61 14.17
C LEU A 269 31.19 2.99 14.36
N SER A 270 30.43 4.06 14.14
CA SER A 270 30.80 5.39 14.61
C SER A 270 30.89 5.30 16.13
N GLY A 271 32.10 5.57 16.67
CA GLY A 271 32.57 5.29 18.02
C GLY A 271 31.52 5.46 19.12
N GLU A 272 31.61 4.57 20.10
CA GLU A 272 31.15 4.74 21.48
C GLU A 272 29.69 5.22 21.71
N GLU A 273 28.71 4.69 21.01
CA GLU A 273 27.44 4.48 21.68
C GLU A 273 27.54 3.10 22.34
N GLU A 274 27.92 3.10 23.61
CA GLU A 274 27.72 1.98 24.52
C GLU A 274 26.38 1.33 24.20
N SER A 275 26.39 0.02 24.07
CA SER A 275 25.20 -0.80 24.05
C SER A 275 24.42 -0.50 25.33
N SER A 276 23.67 0.59 25.34
CA SER A 276 22.67 0.82 26.37
C SER A 276 21.65 -0.31 26.20
N GLY A 277 21.91 -1.37 26.97
CA GLY A 277 21.12 -2.59 26.91
C GLY A 277 19.69 -2.24 27.20
N PHE A 278 18.81 -2.49 26.23
CA PHE A 278 17.38 -2.43 26.45
C PHE A 278 16.91 -3.74 27.09
N THR A 279 15.99 -3.64 28.02
CA THR A 279 15.37 -4.80 28.66
C THR A 279 14.29 -5.38 27.74
N ALA A 280 14.01 -6.68 27.86
CA ALA A 280 12.91 -7.31 27.15
C ALA A 280 11.56 -6.61 27.44
N SER A 281 11.38 -6.09 28.66
CA SER A 281 10.17 -5.34 29.04
C SER A 281 10.03 -4.03 28.27
N GLU A 282 11.12 -3.27 28.11
CA GLU A 282 11.10 -2.03 27.30
C GLU A 282 10.80 -2.33 25.84
N GLY A 283 11.37 -3.41 25.29
CA GLY A 283 11.08 -3.87 23.95
C GLY A 283 9.57 -4.19 23.78
N VAL A 284 8.98 -5.00 24.66
CA VAL A 284 7.56 -5.32 24.60
C VAL A 284 6.69 -4.06 24.75
N LYS A 285 7.05 -3.12 25.63
CA LYS A 285 6.35 -1.84 25.76
C LYS A 285 6.41 -1.03 24.47
N ALA A 286 7.57 -0.95 23.82
CA ALA A 286 7.72 -0.19 22.57
C ALA A 286 6.89 -0.78 21.45
N TRP A 287 6.83 -2.11 21.32
CA TRP A 287 6.06 -2.81 20.29
C TRP A 287 4.57 -2.99 20.64
N SER A 288 4.10 -2.61 21.84
CA SER A 288 2.75 -2.90 22.34
C SER A 288 1.60 -2.48 21.43
N PRO A 289 1.55 -1.27 20.80
CA PRO A 289 0.45 -0.94 19.91
C PRO A 289 0.38 -1.88 18.70
N PHE A 290 1.52 -2.23 18.13
CA PHE A 290 1.63 -3.09 16.96
C PHE A 290 1.27 -4.56 17.27
N ILE A 291 1.70 -5.06 18.43
CA ILE A 291 1.32 -6.39 18.93
C ILE A 291 -0.20 -6.44 19.13
N LEU A 292 -0.79 -5.42 19.75
CA LEU A 292 -2.23 -5.34 19.97
C LEU A 292 -3.02 -5.25 18.68
N ILE A 293 -2.56 -4.47 17.68
CA ILE A 293 -3.19 -4.42 16.36
C ILE A 293 -3.21 -5.82 15.74
N PHE A 294 -2.06 -6.51 15.72
CA PHE A 294 -1.98 -7.86 15.18
C PHE A 294 -2.96 -8.81 15.89
N LEU A 295 -2.97 -8.83 17.22
CA LEU A 295 -3.85 -9.70 18.01
C LEU A 295 -5.32 -9.36 17.78
N LEU A 296 -5.72 -8.08 17.85
CA LEU A 296 -7.11 -7.69 17.67
C LEU A 296 -7.60 -8.01 16.26
N LEU A 297 -6.82 -7.71 15.21
CA LEU A 297 -7.19 -8.02 13.84
C LEU A 297 -7.27 -9.54 13.60
N MET A 298 -6.36 -10.32 14.19
CA MET A 298 -6.39 -11.77 14.08
C MET A 298 -7.62 -12.38 14.77
N PHE A 299 -7.94 -11.95 16.01
CA PHE A 299 -9.09 -12.47 16.75
C PHE A 299 -10.44 -12.01 16.19
N THR A 300 -10.50 -10.84 15.53
CA THR A 300 -11.72 -10.33 14.89
C THR A 300 -11.90 -10.78 13.45
N SER A 301 -10.87 -11.43 12.87
CA SER A 301 -10.93 -12.01 11.52
C SER A 301 -11.77 -13.30 11.47
N THR A 302 -11.99 -13.78 10.26
CA THR A 302 -12.70 -15.06 10.00
C THR A 302 -11.99 -16.29 10.58
N LEU A 303 -10.73 -16.18 11.01
CA LEU A 303 -10.00 -17.23 11.71
C LEU A 303 -10.56 -17.53 13.10
N CYS A 304 -11.26 -16.59 13.72
CA CYS A 304 -11.89 -16.76 15.02
C CYS A 304 -13.42 -16.55 14.91
N PRO A 305 -14.17 -17.53 14.35
CA PRO A 305 -15.60 -17.37 14.05
C PRO A 305 -16.47 -16.94 15.22
N PRO A 306 -16.23 -17.38 16.48
CA PRO A 306 -17.04 -16.95 17.61
C PRO A 306 -17.01 -15.44 17.85
N ILE A 307 -15.81 -14.82 17.79
CA ILE A 307 -15.64 -13.38 18.00
C ILE A 307 -16.09 -12.63 16.74
N HIS A 308 -15.67 -13.10 15.57
CA HIS A 308 -16.05 -12.50 14.29
C HIS A 308 -17.57 -12.37 14.15
N ASN A 309 -18.31 -13.46 14.32
CA ASN A 309 -19.76 -13.48 14.16
C ASN A 309 -20.50 -12.60 15.19
N LEU A 310 -19.96 -12.47 16.39
CA LEU A 310 -20.54 -11.61 17.43
C LEU A 310 -20.52 -10.14 17.01
N ILE A 311 -19.41 -9.67 16.45
CA ILE A 311 -19.21 -8.25 16.12
C ILE A 311 -19.59 -7.89 14.67
N ALA A 312 -19.54 -8.85 13.72
CA ALA A 312 -19.86 -8.64 12.31
C ALA A 312 -21.32 -8.24 12.07
N ASN A 313 -22.23 -8.63 12.98
CA ASN A 313 -23.65 -8.31 12.90
C ASN A 313 -23.96 -6.86 13.31
N ILE A 314 -23.02 -6.16 13.96
CA ILE A 314 -23.18 -4.75 14.36
C ILE A 314 -22.86 -3.85 13.16
N LYS A 315 -23.80 -3.81 12.22
CA LYS A 315 -23.69 -3.04 10.98
C LYS A 315 -25.00 -2.33 10.62
N THR A 316 -24.87 -1.22 9.89
CA THR A 316 -25.99 -0.52 9.26
C THR A 316 -25.81 -0.54 7.77
N THR A 317 -26.82 -0.97 7.03
CA THR A 317 -26.81 -0.98 5.56
C THR A 317 -27.79 0.07 5.06
N VAL A 318 -27.32 0.94 4.17
CA VAL A 318 -28.12 2.01 3.58
C VAL A 318 -27.97 2.00 2.06
N THR A 319 -29.00 2.45 1.36
CA THR A 319 -28.97 2.73 -0.07
C THR A 319 -28.92 4.25 -0.25
N VAL A 320 -27.88 4.75 -0.89
CA VAL A 320 -27.63 6.19 -1.03
C VAL A 320 -27.96 6.68 -2.44
N TYR A 321 -27.59 5.91 -3.46
CA TYR A 321 -27.84 6.27 -4.86
C TYR A 321 -29.34 6.24 -5.18
N ALA A 322 -29.85 7.33 -5.76
CA ALA A 322 -31.28 7.51 -6.06
C ALA A 322 -31.69 7.07 -7.47
N GLY A 323 -30.79 6.48 -8.26
CA GLY A 323 -31.05 6.02 -9.63
C GLY A 323 -31.40 4.53 -9.70
N GLU A 324 -31.38 3.99 -10.92
CA GLU A 324 -31.63 2.57 -11.17
C GLU A 324 -30.48 1.69 -10.67
N ASN A 325 -30.80 0.50 -10.18
CA ASN A 325 -29.84 -0.49 -9.64
C ASN A 325 -28.89 0.09 -8.57
N PRO A 326 -29.43 0.65 -7.47
CA PRO A 326 -28.60 1.22 -6.43
C PRO A 326 -27.77 0.15 -5.72
N GLY A 327 -26.49 0.43 -5.49
CA GLY A 327 -25.63 -0.36 -4.61
C GLY A 327 -26.03 -0.19 -3.15
N SER A 328 -25.77 -1.20 -2.32
CA SER A 328 -25.89 -1.09 -0.86
C SER A 328 -24.56 -0.73 -0.23
N LEU A 329 -24.58 0.23 0.70
CA LEU A 329 -23.43 0.64 1.50
C LEU A 329 -23.60 0.15 2.94
N SER A 330 -22.69 -0.70 3.41
CA SER A 330 -22.71 -1.27 4.76
C SER A 330 -21.63 -0.65 5.64
N PHE A 331 -22.05 -0.10 6.78
CA PHE A 331 -21.18 0.43 7.82
C PHE A 331 -21.03 -0.60 8.94
N SER A 332 -19.92 -1.33 8.99
CA SER A 332 -19.57 -2.20 10.11
C SER A 332 -18.97 -1.35 11.22
N TRP A 333 -19.73 -1.15 12.31
CA TRP A 333 -19.36 -0.18 13.35
C TRP A 333 -18.22 -0.66 14.23
N ILE A 334 -18.14 -1.95 14.50
CA ILE A 334 -17.11 -2.55 15.36
C ILE A 334 -16.16 -3.41 14.55
N ASN A 335 -16.69 -4.34 13.73
CA ASN A 335 -15.85 -5.23 12.91
C ASN A 335 -15.30 -4.50 11.67
N THR A 336 -14.50 -3.47 11.93
CA THR A 336 -13.74 -2.76 10.90
C THR A 336 -12.31 -2.53 11.41
N PRO A 337 -11.29 -2.76 10.55
CA PRO A 337 -9.88 -2.65 10.95
C PRO A 337 -9.54 -1.33 11.64
N GLY A 338 -10.11 -0.20 11.15
CA GLY A 338 -9.86 1.11 11.73
C GLY A 338 -10.23 1.24 13.19
N VAL A 339 -11.35 0.65 13.63
CA VAL A 339 -11.78 0.65 15.04
C VAL A 339 -10.82 -0.20 15.88
N MET A 340 -10.44 -1.39 15.40
CA MET A 340 -9.50 -2.27 16.09
C MET A 340 -8.12 -1.61 16.26
N ILE A 341 -7.65 -0.91 15.22
CA ILE A 341 -6.39 -0.17 15.25
C ILE A 341 -6.47 0.98 16.28
N PHE A 342 -7.57 1.74 16.34
CA PHE A 342 -7.75 2.78 17.35
C PHE A 342 -7.73 2.21 18.78
N ILE A 343 -8.43 1.11 19.03
CA ILE A 343 -8.44 0.44 20.33
C ILE A 343 -7.01 0.01 20.71
N ALA A 344 -6.30 -0.64 19.79
CA ALA A 344 -4.92 -1.06 19.99
C ALA A 344 -3.98 0.13 20.27
N ALA A 345 -4.14 1.23 19.53
CA ALA A 345 -3.34 2.43 19.69
C ALA A 345 -3.55 3.10 21.06
N ILE A 346 -4.80 3.15 21.54
CA ILE A 346 -5.12 3.72 22.85
C ILE A 346 -4.51 2.85 23.96
N ILE A 347 -4.76 1.54 23.93
CA ILE A 347 -4.23 0.62 24.95
C ILE A 347 -2.70 0.58 24.90
N GLY A 348 -2.12 0.42 23.71
CA GLY A 348 -0.67 0.41 23.51
C GLY A 348 0.00 1.72 23.90
N GLY A 349 -0.63 2.86 23.60
CA GLY A 349 -0.16 4.18 24.02
C GLY A 349 -0.15 4.35 25.54
N LEU A 350 -1.18 3.84 26.24
CA LEU A 350 -1.20 3.79 27.72
C LEU A 350 -0.04 2.94 28.27
N ILE A 351 0.22 1.79 27.66
CA ILE A 351 1.36 0.92 28.03
C ILE A 351 2.69 1.64 27.81
N GLN A 352 2.81 2.44 26.74
CA GLN A 352 3.98 3.27 26.44
C GLN A 352 4.09 4.49 27.37
N GLY A 353 3.08 4.79 28.20
CA GLY A 353 3.06 5.90 29.15
C GLY A 353 2.43 7.18 28.61
N ALA A 354 1.74 7.14 27.47
CA ALA A 354 1.02 8.31 26.95
C ALA A 354 -0.22 8.62 27.79
N SER A 355 -0.45 9.90 28.08
CA SER A 355 -1.69 10.36 28.69
C SER A 355 -2.81 10.50 27.67
N PHE A 356 -4.09 10.47 28.10
CA PHE A 356 -5.22 10.76 27.22
C PHE A 356 -5.12 12.16 26.58
N GLY A 357 -4.55 13.13 27.29
CA GLY A 357 -4.28 14.48 26.75
C GLY A 357 -3.28 14.44 25.60
N THR A 358 -2.18 13.68 25.72
CA THR A 358 -1.19 13.46 24.68
C THR A 358 -1.84 12.77 23.48
N MET A 359 -2.65 11.73 23.71
CA MET A 359 -3.35 11.01 22.64
C MET A 359 -4.31 11.91 21.87
N GLY A 360 -5.10 12.74 22.59
CA GLY A 360 -6.00 13.71 21.97
C GLY A 360 -5.24 14.73 21.11
N LYS A 361 -4.12 15.27 21.62
CA LYS A 361 -3.25 16.18 20.87
C LYS A 361 -2.73 15.52 19.58
N VAL A 362 -2.14 14.33 19.69
CA VAL A 362 -1.60 13.58 18.53
C VAL A 362 -2.69 13.27 17.51
N LEU A 363 -3.90 12.91 17.95
CA LEU A 363 -5.02 12.65 17.03
C LEU A 363 -5.42 13.92 16.27
N ILE A 364 -5.56 15.04 16.95
CA ILE A 364 -5.90 16.34 16.34
C ILE A 364 -4.81 16.76 15.34
N GLU A 365 -3.54 16.63 15.71
CA GLU A 365 -2.41 16.93 14.83
C GLU A 365 -2.38 16.00 13.61
N THR A 366 -2.66 14.72 13.79
CA THR A 366 -2.79 13.75 12.69
C THR A 366 -3.92 14.17 11.73
N LEU A 367 -5.10 14.52 12.22
CA LEU A 367 -6.20 14.99 11.39
C LEU A 367 -5.85 16.30 10.66
N LYS A 368 -5.23 17.27 11.35
CA LYS A 368 -4.77 18.53 10.74
C LYS A 368 -3.68 18.31 9.68
N LYS A 369 -2.81 17.34 9.85
CA LYS A 369 -1.74 17.02 8.90
C LYS A 369 -2.29 16.34 7.65
N TYR A 370 -3.25 15.42 7.79
CA TYR A 370 -3.71 14.53 6.73
C TYR A 370 -5.10 14.86 6.14
N TRP A 371 -5.73 15.99 6.53
CA TRP A 371 -7.05 16.38 6.00
C TRP A 371 -7.10 16.50 4.46
N LYS A 372 -5.98 16.94 3.85
CA LYS A 372 -5.85 17.01 2.39
C LYS A 372 -5.89 15.62 1.74
N THR A 373 -5.31 14.61 2.38
CA THR A 373 -5.36 13.22 1.94
C THR A 373 -6.78 12.67 2.05
N ILE A 374 -7.47 12.94 3.17
CA ILE A 374 -8.88 12.55 3.36
C ILE A 374 -9.74 13.16 2.26
N LEU A 375 -9.62 14.48 2.02
CA LEU A 375 -10.37 15.18 0.97
C LEU A 375 -10.07 14.58 -0.42
N THR A 376 -8.81 14.29 -0.71
CA THR A 376 -8.42 13.65 -1.98
C THR A 376 -9.16 12.33 -2.17
N ILE A 377 -9.14 11.45 -1.18
CA ILE A 377 -9.79 10.13 -1.25
C ILE A 377 -11.30 10.28 -1.43
N CYS A 378 -11.94 11.18 -0.68
CA CYS A 378 -13.37 11.48 -0.83
C CYS A 378 -13.72 11.94 -2.26
N CYS A 379 -12.95 12.88 -2.81
CA CYS A 379 -13.18 13.38 -4.17
C CYS A 379 -12.98 12.28 -5.23
N VAL A 380 -11.92 11.46 -5.10
CA VAL A 380 -11.63 10.40 -6.06
C VAL A 380 -12.71 9.31 -6.01
N MET A 381 -13.15 8.91 -4.81
CA MET A 381 -14.24 7.94 -4.64
C MET A 381 -15.57 8.45 -5.22
N ALA A 382 -15.90 9.72 -4.96
CA ALA A 382 -17.09 10.36 -5.55
C ALA A 382 -17.01 10.36 -7.09
N THR A 383 -15.85 10.73 -7.64
CA THR A 383 -15.58 10.70 -9.10
C THR A 383 -15.81 9.30 -9.67
N ALA A 384 -15.24 8.27 -9.06
CA ALA A 384 -15.36 6.89 -9.52
C ALA A 384 -16.82 6.38 -9.49
N LYS A 385 -17.58 6.69 -8.43
CA LYS A 385 -18.99 6.29 -8.32
C LYS A 385 -19.85 7.01 -9.37
N ILE A 386 -19.63 8.31 -9.60
CA ILE A 386 -20.34 9.03 -10.68
C ILE A 386 -19.99 8.45 -12.05
N MET A 387 -18.72 8.18 -12.34
CA MET A 387 -18.29 7.56 -13.60
C MET A 387 -18.88 6.15 -13.80
N GLY A 388 -18.99 5.38 -12.72
CA GLY A 388 -19.61 4.05 -12.75
C GLY A 388 -21.09 4.11 -13.10
N TYR A 389 -21.87 4.88 -12.35
CA TYR A 389 -23.32 4.99 -12.54
C TYR A 389 -23.71 5.73 -13.84
N SER A 390 -22.87 6.62 -14.36
CA SER A 390 -23.13 7.30 -15.64
C SER A 390 -22.82 6.44 -16.87
N GLY A 391 -22.08 5.34 -16.75
CA GLY A 391 -21.64 4.52 -17.87
C GLY A 391 -20.31 4.98 -18.53
N MET A 392 -19.66 6.03 -18.02
CA MET A 392 -18.36 6.49 -18.53
C MET A 392 -17.31 5.38 -18.51
N ILE A 393 -17.26 4.58 -17.42
CA ILE A 393 -16.30 3.46 -17.28
C ILE A 393 -16.53 2.43 -18.39
N SER A 394 -17.78 2.11 -18.70
CA SER A 394 -18.12 1.16 -19.77
C SER A 394 -17.71 1.68 -21.15
N ASP A 395 -17.88 2.97 -21.43
CA ASP A 395 -17.49 3.59 -22.71
C ASP A 395 -15.94 3.58 -22.88
N ILE A 396 -15.17 3.79 -21.80
CA ILE A 396 -13.70 3.69 -21.82
C ILE A 396 -13.29 2.22 -22.03
N ALA A 397 -13.90 1.28 -21.31
CA ALA A 397 -13.62 -0.14 -21.43
C ALA A 397 -13.85 -0.65 -22.86
N ALA A 398 -14.97 -0.27 -23.50
CA ALA A 398 -15.26 -0.64 -24.88
C ALA A 398 -14.17 -0.17 -25.86
N ALA A 399 -13.59 1.01 -25.64
CA ALA A 399 -12.50 1.50 -26.47
C ALA A 399 -11.19 0.71 -26.24
N LEU A 400 -10.88 0.37 -24.98
CA LEU A 400 -9.69 -0.43 -24.63
C LEU A 400 -9.77 -1.85 -25.22
N VAL A 401 -10.95 -2.44 -25.25
CA VAL A 401 -11.20 -3.74 -25.91
C VAL A 401 -10.82 -3.70 -27.38
N VAL A 402 -11.19 -2.62 -28.09
CA VAL A 402 -10.86 -2.46 -29.52
C VAL A 402 -9.36 -2.29 -29.74
N VAL A 403 -8.68 -1.58 -28.85
CA VAL A 403 -7.25 -1.25 -29.03
C VAL A 403 -6.34 -2.39 -28.58
N ALA A 404 -6.58 -2.96 -27.42
CA ALA A 404 -5.70 -3.96 -26.81
C ALA A 404 -6.14 -5.41 -27.06
N GLY A 405 -7.46 -5.64 -27.20
CA GLY A 405 -7.99 -6.96 -27.46
C GLY A 405 -7.48 -8.03 -26.50
N PRO A 406 -7.10 -9.23 -27.01
CA PRO A 406 -6.61 -10.34 -26.19
C PRO A 406 -5.30 -10.06 -25.45
N PHE A 407 -4.55 -9.03 -25.85
CA PHE A 407 -3.29 -8.64 -25.19
C PHE A 407 -3.50 -7.71 -24.00
N TYR A 408 -4.74 -7.36 -23.66
CA TYR A 408 -5.03 -6.49 -22.53
C TYR A 408 -4.41 -6.95 -21.20
N PRO A 409 -4.42 -8.24 -20.83
CA PRO A 409 -3.78 -8.69 -19.58
C PRO A 409 -2.28 -8.36 -19.48
N LEU A 410 -1.58 -8.32 -20.62
CA LEU A 410 -0.15 -7.97 -20.66
C LEU A 410 0.10 -6.51 -20.25
N ILE A 411 -0.79 -5.59 -20.62
CA ILE A 411 -0.66 -4.16 -20.34
C ILE A 411 -1.42 -3.71 -19.09
N SER A 412 -2.29 -4.53 -18.54
CA SER A 412 -3.11 -4.21 -17.37
C SER A 412 -2.30 -3.72 -16.16
N PRO A 413 -1.16 -4.36 -15.76
CA PRO A 413 -0.32 -3.83 -14.69
C PRO A 413 0.28 -2.46 -15.01
N LEU A 414 0.58 -2.17 -16.28
CA LEU A 414 1.09 -0.86 -16.70
C LEU A 414 0.03 0.24 -16.50
N VAL A 415 -1.25 -0.05 -16.76
CA VAL A 415 -2.35 0.88 -16.48
C VAL A 415 -2.41 1.24 -14.99
N GLY A 416 -2.32 0.23 -14.12
CA GLY A 416 -2.23 0.44 -12.67
C GLY A 416 -0.99 1.24 -12.27
N ALA A 417 0.15 0.95 -12.89
CA ALA A 417 1.41 1.65 -12.61
C ALA A 417 1.36 3.13 -13.00
N LEU A 418 0.80 3.45 -14.16
CA LEU A 418 0.56 4.83 -14.59
C LEU A 418 -0.38 5.56 -13.62
N GLY A 419 -1.42 4.89 -13.13
CA GLY A 419 -2.30 5.43 -12.10
C GLY A 419 -1.55 5.84 -10.83
N ALA A 420 -0.68 4.98 -10.32
CA ALA A 420 0.11 5.28 -9.11
C ALA A 420 1.21 6.33 -9.36
N PHE A 421 1.83 6.32 -10.53
CA PHE A 421 2.76 7.39 -10.94
C PHE A 421 2.11 8.77 -10.86
N VAL A 422 0.87 8.88 -11.34
CA VAL A 422 0.12 10.14 -11.39
C VAL A 422 -0.41 10.54 -10.03
N THR A 423 -1.08 9.61 -9.32
CA THR A 423 -1.77 9.92 -8.07
C THR A 423 -0.87 9.90 -6.84
N GLY A 424 0.27 9.24 -6.92
CA GLY A 424 1.14 8.96 -5.78
C GLY A 424 0.58 7.94 -4.78
N SER A 425 -0.55 7.30 -5.08
CA SER A 425 -1.31 6.49 -4.13
C SER A 425 -1.85 5.21 -4.76
N GLY A 426 -1.55 4.06 -4.15
CA GLY A 426 -2.13 2.79 -4.56
C GLY A 426 -3.66 2.77 -4.40
N THR A 427 -4.17 3.29 -3.29
CA THR A 427 -5.61 3.40 -3.02
C THR A 427 -6.33 4.25 -4.06
N SER A 428 -5.83 5.45 -4.34
CA SER A 428 -6.43 6.34 -5.36
C SER A 428 -6.40 5.70 -6.75
N THR A 429 -5.34 4.98 -7.08
CA THR A 429 -5.23 4.22 -8.34
C THR A 429 -6.29 3.12 -8.43
N CYS A 430 -6.51 2.38 -7.35
CA CYS A 430 -7.54 1.33 -7.29
C CYS A 430 -8.94 1.91 -7.52
N VAL A 431 -9.21 3.09 -6.97
CA VAL A 431 -10.49 3.79 -7.19
C VAL A 431 -10.65 4.23 -8.64
N LEU A 432 -9.62 4.84 -9.22
CA LEU A 432 -9.70 5.42 -10.58
C LEU A 432 -9.77 4.35 -11.67
N PHE A 433 -8.97 3.30 -11.55
CA PHE A 433 -8.78 2.33 -12.63
C PHE A 433 -9.38 0.96 -12.33
N GLY A 434 -9.74 0.64 -11.08
CA GLY A 434 -10.26 -0.66 -10.71
C GLY A 434 -11.53 -1.04 -11.46
N GLY A 435 -12.52 -0.13 -11.49
CA GLY A 435 -13.74 -0.32 -12.24
C GLY A 435 -13.50 -0.47 -13.76
N LEU A 436 -12.56 0.30 -14.31
CA LEU A 436 -12.15 0.19 -15.71
C LEU A 436 -11.54 -1.19 -16.03
N GLN A 437 -10.62 -1.67 -15.19
CA GLN A 437 -9.98 -2.97 -15.35
C GLN A 437 -11.00 -4.11 -15.29
N SER A 438 -11.90 -4.07 -14.31
CA SER A 438 -12.96 -5.06 -14.14
C SER A 438 -13.93 -5.06 -15.32
N GLN A 439 -14.38 -3.89 -15.77
CA GLN A 439 -15.33 -3.78 -16.90
C GLN A 439 -14.68 -4.20 -18.23
N THR A 440 -13.41 -3.86 -18.44
CA THR A 440 -12.67 -4.30 -19.63
C THR A 440 -12.52 -5.83 -19.65
N ALA A 441 -12.24 -6.44 -18.48
CA ALA A 441 -12.18 -7.88 -18.34
C ALA A 441 -13.52 -8.55 -18.72
N ILE A 442 -14.63 -8.06 -18.18
CA ILE A 442 -15.97 -8.56 -18.51
C ILE A 442 -16.22 -8.48 -20.03
N SER A 443 -15.88 -7.36 -20.65
CA SER A 443 -16.07 -7.15 -22.08
C SER A 443 -15.21 -8.06 -22.97
N LEU A 444 -14.08 -8.54 -22.44
CA LEU A 444 -13.18 -9.49 -23.12
C LEU A 444 -13.48 -10.96 -22.78
N GLY A 445 -14.46 -11.23 -21.90
CA GLY A 445 -14.72 -12.58 -21.39
C GLY A 445 -13.64 -13.12 -20.46
N LEU A 446 -12.86 -12.23 -19.81
CA LEU A 446 -11.81 -12.55 -18.87
C LEU A 446 -12.32 -12.47 -17.42
N ASN A 447 -11.57 -13.01 -16.47
CA ASN A 447 -11.88 -12.92 -15.04
C ASN A 447 -11.70 -11.49 -14.51
N PRO A 448 -12.77 -10.80 -14.06
CA PRO A 448 -12.70 -9.43 -13.56
C PRO A 448 -11.83 -9.29 -12.31
N SER A 449 -11.83 -10.30 -11.44
CA SER A 449 -11.03 -10.30 -10.21
C SER A 449 -9.53 -10.40 -10.53
N TRP A 450 -9.15 -11.17 -11.55
CA TRP A 450 -7.78 -11.27 -12.01
C TRP A 450 -7.25 -9.94 -12.57
N MET A 451 -8.05 -9.27 -13.41
CA MET A 451 -7.66 -7.98 -13.99
C MET A 451 -7.67 -6.84 -12.95
N ALA A 452 -8.60 -6.87 -12.00
CA ALA A 452 -8.59 -5.94 -10.87
C ALA A 452 -7.34 -6.17 -9.99
N ALA A 453 -6.95 -7.41 -9.73
CA ALA A 453 -5.71 -7.74 -9.02
C ALA A 453 -4.47 -7.24 -9.76
N ALA A 454 -4.43 -7.36 -11.10
CA ALA A 454 -3.37 -6.79 -11.93
C ALA A 454 -3.26 -5.27 -11.78
N ASN A 455 -4.38 -4.56 -11.59
CA ASN A 455 -4.39 -3.11 -11.34
C ASN A 455 -3.69 -2.75 -10.03
N VAL A 456 -4.05 -3.39 -8.92
CA VAL A 456 -3.45 -3.05 -7.61
C VAL A 456 -1.99 -3.45 -7.54
N MET A 457 -1.61 -4.56 -8.18
CA MET A 457 -0.20 -4.92 -8.35
C MET A 457 0.55 -3.85 -9.14
N GLY A 458 0.01 -3.45 -10.29
CA GLY A 458 0.58 -2.38 -11.11
C GLY A 458 0.72 -1.08 -10.33
N ALA A 459 -0.28 -0.72 -9.52
CA ALA A 459 -0.22 0.43 -8.64
C ALA A 459 0.96 0.36 -7.66
N GLY A 460 1.22 -0.79 -7.07
CA GLY A 460 2.41 -1.02 -6.24
C GLY A 460 3.70 -0.77 -6.99
N ILE A 461 3.83 -1.32 -8.20
CA ILE A 461 5.00 -1.13 -9.06
C ILE A 461 5.17 0.35 -9.44
N GLY A 462 4.10 1.06 -9.77
CA GLY A 462 4.13 2.48 -10.12
C GLY A 462 4.60 3.39 -8.98
N LYS A 463 4.41 2.99 -7.72
CA LYS A 463 4.95 3.71 -6.55
C LYS A 463 6.47 3.84 -6.57
N MET A 464 7.20 2.92 -7.21
CA MET A 464 8.66 3.02 -7.34
C MET A 464 9.10 4.33 -8.01
N ILE A 465 8.37 4.75 -9.04
CA ILE A 465 8.72 5.91 -9.88
C ILE A 465 7.87 7.14 -9.58
N CYS A 466 6.94 7.04 -8.65
CA CYS A 466 6.04 8.15 -8.32
C CYS A 466 6.83 9.31 -7.69
N PRO A 467 6.66 10.55 -8.20
CA PRO A 467 7.41 11.71 -7.73
C PRO A 467 7.25 11.96 -6.22
N GLN A 468 6.05 11.71 -5.68
CA GLN A 468 5.78 11.87 -4.25
C GLN A 468 6.58 10.88 -3.40
N GLY A 469 6.62 9.60 -3.77
CA GLY A 469 7.39 8.57 -3.06
C GLY A 469 8.90 8.85 -3.08
N ILE A 470 9.40 9.30 -4.23
CA ILE A 470 10.80 9.68 -4.41
C ILE A 470 11.15 10.91 -3.55
N ALA A 471 10.31 11.94 -3.54
CA ALA A 471 10.52 13.13 -2.73
C ALA A 471 10.49 12.83 -1.22
N ILE A 472 9.59 11.94 -0.77
CA ILE A 472 9.55 11.48 0.62
C ILE A 472 10.86 10.76 0.98
N GLY A 473 11.32 9.85 0.12
CA GLY A 473 12.58 9.13 0.33
C GLY A 473 13.80 10.05 0.34
N ALA A 474 13.90 10.96 -0.63
CA ALA A 474 14.99 11.95 -0.70
C ALA A 474 15.00 12.87 0.53
N GLY A 475 13.82 13.35 0.95
CA GLY A 475 13.67 14.16 2.16
C GLY A 475 14.09 13.44 3.44
N ALA A 476 13.77 12.14 3.55
CA ALA A 476 14.07 11.33 4.73
C ALA A 476 15.59 11.12 4.95
N ILE A 477 16.38 11.14 3.88
CA ILE A 477 17.85 11.00 3.93
C ILE A 477 18.59 12.36 3.84
N GLY A 478 17.86 13.48 3.87
CA GLY A 478 18.46 14.82 3.73
C GLY A 478 19.02 15.14 2.34
N ALA A 479 18.70 14.37 1.30
CA ALA A 479 19.19 14.53 -0.07
C ALA A 479 18.17 15.19 -1.00
N VAL A 480 17.52 16.26 -0.53
CA VAL A 480 16.59 17.07 -1.34
C VAL A 480 17.32 17.59 -2.58
N GLY A 481 16.73 17.43 -3.77
CA GLY A 481 17.33 17.77 -5.07
C GLY A 481 17.94 16.57 -5.80
N SER A 482 18.02 15.38 -5.16
CA SER A 482 18.50 14.15 -5.81
C SER A 482 17.39 13.32 -6.46
N GLU A 483 16.15 13.84 -6.51
CA GLU A 483 14.96 13.12 -7.00
C GLU A 483 15.13 12.60 -8.42
N SER A 484 15.75 13.40 -9.30
CA SER A 484 16.00 13.01 -10.69
C SER A 484 17.01 11.86 -10.80
N GLU A 485 18.02 11.83 -9.94
CA GLU A 485 18.99 10.73 -9.88
C GLU A 485 18.34 9.44 -9.38
N ILE A 486 17.53 9.52 -8.31
CA ILE A 486 16.77 8.39 -7.76
C ILE A 486 15.82 7.84 -8.84
N LEU A 487 15.04 8.71 -9.50
CA LEU A 487 14.11 8.32 -10.56
C LEU A 487 14.84 7.56 -11.69
N ARG A 488 15.95 8.13 -12.19
CA ARG A 488 16.73 7.49 -13.27
C ARG A 488 17.25 6.10 -12.87
N LYS A 489 17.71 5.94 -11.64
CA LYS A 489 18.26 4.67 -11.15
C LYS A 489 17.18 3.63 -10.85
N VAL A 490 16.01 4.04 -10.34
CA VAL A 490 14.91 3.13 -10.01
C VAL A 490 14.14 2.69 -11.26
N PHE A 491 14.15 3.50 -12.33
CA PHE A 491 13.35 3.27 -13.53
C PHE A 491 13.61 1.90 -14.19
N LYS A 492 14.86 1.43 -14.19
CA LYS A 492 15.20 0.10 -14.74
C LYS A 492 14.51 -1.04 -13.99
N TYR A 493 14.37 -0.93 -12.65
CA TYR A 493 13.68 -1.93 -11.83
C TYR A 493 12.17 -1.86 -12.06
N PHE A 494 11.62 -0.66 -12.21
CA PHE A 494 10.24 -0.45 -12.61
C PHE A 494 9.92 -1.20 -13.91
N VAL A 495 10.72 -1.05 -14.95
CA VAL A 495 10.52 -1.73 -16.23
C VAL A 495 10.56 -3.26 -16.06
N ILE A 496 11.55 -3.78 -15.31
CA ILE A 496 11.66 -5.22 -15.04
C ILE A 496 10.40 -5.74 -14.35
N TYR A 497 9.92 -5.05 -13.31
CA TYR A 497 8.75 -5.46 -12.55
C TYR A 497 7.45 -5.39 -13.37
N VAL A 498 7.26 -4.35 -14.17
CA VAL A 498 6.08 -4.22 -15.06
C VAL A 498 6.06 -5.33 -16.11
N VAL A 499 7.20 -5.64 -16.71
CA VAL A 499 7.30 -6.71 -17.73
C VAL A 499 6.99 -8.07 -17.10
N ILE A 500 7.60 -8.40 -15.96
CA ILE A 500 7.32 -9.65 -15.24
C ILE A 500 5.84 -9.72 -14.86
N ALA A 501 5.28 -8.64 -14.32
CA ALA A 501 3.88 -8.55 -13.96
C ALA A 501 2.95 -8.78 -15.15
N GLY A 502 3.24 -8.13 -16.28
CA GLY A 502 2.47 -8.29 -17.51
C GLY A 502 2.48 -9.75 -18.01
N ILE A 503 3.65 -10.39 -18.00
CA ILE A 503 3.79 -11.81 -18.39
C ILE A 503 2.97 -12.71 -17.46
N ILE A 504 3.05 -12.50 -16.13
CA ILE A 504 2.27 -13.27 -15.14
C ILE A 504 0.77 -13.07 -15.37
N CYS A 505 0.32 -11.83 -15.55
CA CYS A 505 -1.09 -11.52 -15.75
C CYS A 505 -1.62 -12.15 -17.05
N TYR A 506 -0.84 -12.09 -18.12
CA TYR A 506 -1.20 -12.71 -19.39
C TYR A 506 -1.25 -14.24 -19.29
N ALA A 507 -0.19 -14.85 -18.72
CA ALA A 507 -0.13 -16.31 -18.55
C ALA A 507 -1.27 -16.82 -17.64
N GLY A 508 -1.57 -16.14 -16.54
CA GLY A 508 -2.69 -16.50 -15.66
C GLY A 508 -4.03 -16.38 -16.36
N SER A 509 -4.25 -15.30 -17.12
CA SER A 509 -5.45 -15.14 -17.93
C SER A 509 -5.64 -16.27 -18.96
N MET A 510 -4.55 -16.73 -19.61
CA MET A 510 -4.58 -17.88 -20.53
C MET A 510 -4.82 -19.22 -19.81
N ALA A 511 -4.44 -19.32 -18.53
CA ALA A 511 -4.70 -20.48 -17.69
C ALA A 511 -6.12 -20.51 -17.08
N GLY A 512 -6.94 -19.47 -17.32
CA GLY A 512 -8.33 -19.39 -16.88
C GLY A 512 -8.52 -18.77 -15.48
N PHE A 513 -7.48 -18.13 -14.93
CA PHE A 513 -7.60 -17.33 -13.72
C PHE A 513 -8.36 -16.04 -13.95
#